data_30c46e69759d6e1627ab6bceea8de18e
#
_entry.id   30c46e69759d6e1627ab6bceea8de18e
#
_cell.length_a   1.000
_cell.length_b   1.000
_cell.length_c   1.000
_cell.angle_alpha   90.00
_cell.angle_beta   90.00
_cell.angle_gamma   90.00
#
_symmetry.space_group_name_H-M   'P 1'
#
loop_
_entity.id
_entity.type
_entity.pdbx_description
1 polymer ?
#
loop_
_entity_poly.entity_id
_entity_poly.type
_entity_poly.pdbx_seq_one_letter_code
_entity_poly.pdbx_strand_id
1 'polypeptide(L)'
;AVGISWGHVSSGCIYTGERADGAGFTEEDAPNFTFRQNNCSFYSGSKALGEEIISSRDNCYIWRLRIPFNEVASPRNYLSKLMNYDSLLEAKNSISQLDEFVSACLDSWLKRVPYGIYNVTNPGAITTREVVELILASGVRTKDYKFFEDESQFMQIAAKTPRSNCVMDSSKLAIAGIELSPVREAIKTALKNWRGR
;
A
#
# COMPACT_ATOMS: atom_id res chain seq x y z
N ALA A 1 -27.95 18.65 -3.04
CA ALA A 1 -26.52 18.31 -3.16
C ALA A 1 -25.78 19.56 -3.66
N VAL A 2 -24.63 19.90 -3.06
CA VAL A 2 -23.93 21.17 -3.31
C VAL A 2 -23.03 21.08 -4.55
N GLY A 3 -22.97 19.92 -5.24
CA GLY A 3 -22.18 19.71 -6.46
C GLY A 3 -20.64 19.83 -6.29
N ILE A 4 -20.14 19.80 -5.06
CA ILE A 4 -18.70 19.90 -4.78
C ILE A 4 -18.06 18.54 -5.03
N SER A 5 -17.00 18.54 -5.83
CA SER A 5 -16.12 17.40 -6.01
C SER A 5 -15.22 17.22 -4.79
N TRP A 6 -14.90 15.99 -4.43
CA TRP A 6 -14.08 15.67 -3.26
C TRP A 6 -13.27 14.39 -3.45
N GLY A 7 -12.32 14.15 -2.58
CA GLY A 7 -11.46 12.97 -2.62
C GLY A 7 -11.37 12.29 -1.26
N HIS A 8 -11.26 10.98 -1.27
CA HIS A 8 -11.12 10.14 -0.09
C HIS A 8 -9.85 9.27 -0.18
N VAL A 9 -8.99 9.37 0.81
CA VAL A 9 -7.86 8.46 0.95
C VAL A 9 -8.33 7.19 1.64
N SER A 10 -8.44 6.13 0.85
CA SER A 10 -8.75 4.79 1.32
C SER A 10 -7.49 3.94 1.47
N SER A 11 -7.60 2.64 1.52
CA SER A 11 -6.48 1.74 1.74
C SER A 11 -6.64 0.41 1.02
N GLY A 12 -5.56 -0.07 0.40
CA GLY A 12 -5.49 -1.44 -0.11
C GLY A 12 -5.56 -2.53 0.97
N CYS A 13 -5.60 -2.17 2.26
CA CYS A 13 -5.83 -3.12 3.36
C CYS A 13 -7.21 -3.80 3.33
N ILE A 14 -8.06 -3.45 2.39
CA ILE A 14 -9.35 -4.11 2.13
C ILE A 14 -9.20 -5.41 1.33
N TYR A 15 -8.00 -5.73 0.88
CA TYR A 15 -7.66 -6.96 0.16
C TYR A 15 -6.65 -7.81 0.93
N THR A 16 -6.67 -9.12 0.66
CA THR A 16 -5.63 -10.07 1.06
C THR A 16 -5.38 -11.06 -0.07
N GLY A 17 -4.10 -11.43 -0.27
CA GLY A 17 -3.69 -12.32 -1.34
C GLY A 17 -3.53 -11.62 -2.70
N GLU A 18 -3.77 -12.37 -3.74
CA GLU A 18 -3.80 -11.96 -5.15
C GLU A 18 -5.00 -12.63 -5.83
N ARG A 19 -5.32 -12.23 -7.04
CA ARG A 19 -6.40 -12.84 -7.82
C ARG A 19 -6.05 -14.29 -8.17
N ALA A 20 -7.06 -15.10 -8.51
CA ALA A 20 -6.89 -16.50 -8.87
C ALA A 20 -5.96 -16.73 -10.08
N ASP A 21 -5.82 -15.74 -10.95
CA ASP A 21 -4.91 -15.72 -12.08
C ASP A 21 -3.48 -15.26 -11.71
N GLY A 22 -3.22 -14.98 -10.44
CA GLY A 22 -1.94 -14.48 -9.95
C GLY A 22 -1.69 -13.00 -10.19
N ALA A 23 -2.66 -12.28 -10.78
CA ALA A 23 -2.57 -10.83 -10.97
C ALA A 23 -2.92 -10.04 -9.69
N GLY A 24 -2.58 -8.76 -9.68
CA GLY A 24 -2.99 -7.86 -8.62
C GLY A 24 -4.48 -7.51 -8.69
N PHE A 25 -5.07 -7.17 -7.54
CA PHE A 25 -6.44 -6.67 -7.48
C PHE A 25 -6.56 -5.33 -8.21
N THR A 26 -7.54 -5.26 -9.10
CA THR A 26 -7.95 -4.04 -9.79
C THR A 26 -8.97 -3.25 -8.97
N GLU A 27 -9.39 -2.10 -9.46
CA GLU A 27 -10.44 -1.30 -8.84
C GLU A 27 -11.82 -1.92 -8.97
N GLU A 28 -12.02 -2.84 -9.92
CA GLU A 28 -13.28 -3.55 -10.18
C GLU A 28 -13.44 -4.81 -9.30
N ASP A 29 -12.37 -5.26 -8.66
CA ASP A 29 -12.43 -6.43 -7.78
C ASP A 29 -13.10 -6.06 -6.46
N ALA A 30 -14.04 -6.89 -6.02
CA ALA A 30 -14.69 -6.71 -4.72
C ALA A 30 -13.69 -6.91 -3.57
N PRO A 31 -13.67 -6.04 -2.56
CA PRO A 31 -12.85 -6.24 -1.37
C PRO A 31 -13.12 -7.60 -0.70
N ASN A 32 -12.05 -8.33 -0.37
CA ASN A 32 -12.11 -9.68 0.22
C ASN A 32 -11.56 -9.77 1.66
N PHE A 33 -11.19 -8.62 2.25
CA PHE A 33 -10.68 -8.54 3.62
C PHE A 33 -11.47 -7.47 4.39
N THR A 34 -12.69 -7.84 4.81
CA THR A 34 -13.74 -6.93 5.27
C THR A 34 -14.56 -7.51 6.42
N PHE A 35 -15.41 -6.71 7.05
CA PHE A 35 -16.36 -7.19 8.05
C PHE A 35 -17.36 -8.20 7.49
N ARG A 36 -17.65 -8.15 6.19
CA ARG A 36 -18.59 -9.09 5.56
C ARG A 36 -18.05 -10.52 5.50
N GLN A 37 -16.73 -10.67 5.33
CA GLN A 37 -16.03 -11.97 5.40
C GLN A 37 -15.60 -12.34 6.82
N ASN A 38 -15.67 -11.40 7.77
CA ASN A 38 -15.26 -11.58 9.17
C ASN A 38 -13.82 -12.14 9.33
N ASN A 39 -12.93 -11.76 8.44
CA ASN A 39 -11.53 -12.24 8.38
C ASN A 39 -10.50 -11.13 8.56
N CYS A 40 -10.93 -9.90 8.83
CA CYS A 40 -10.09 -8.70 8.75
C CYS A 40 -9.84 -8.04 10.10
N SER A 41 -8.85 -7.13 10.13
CA SER A 41 -8.70 -6.19 11.23
C SER A 41 -9.84 -5.15 11.26
N PHE A 42 -10.09 -4.55 12.41
CA PHE A 42 -11.06 -3.45 12.53
C PHE A 42 -10.76 -2.30 11.55
N TYR A 43 -9.47 -1.98 11.37
CA TYR A 43 -9.04 -0.96 10.41
C TYR A 43 -9.44 -1.32 8.97
N SER A 44 -9.18 -2.54 8.54
CA SER A 44 -9.51 -3.01 7.19
C SER A 44 -11.02 -2.99 6.94
N GLY A 45 -11.78 -3.54 7.88
CA GLY A 45 -13.24 -3.54 7.79
C GLY A 45 -13.87 -2.14 7.76
N SER A 46 -13.35 -1.21 8.57
CA SER A 46 -13.83 0.17 8.58
C SER A 46 -13.49 0.92 7.28
N LYS A 47 -12.33 0.64 6.66
CA LYS A 47 -11.98 1.21 5.36
C LYS A 47 -12.86 0.67 4.23
N ALA A 48 -13.10 -0.64 4.20
CA ALA A 48 -14.01 -1.25 3.22
C ALA A 48 -15.45 -0.70 3.36
N LEU A 49 -15.97 -0.60 4.58
CA LEU A 49 -17.29 -0.02 4.83
C LEU A 49 -17.35 1.47 4.41
N GLY A 50 -16.29 2.22 4.65
CA GLY A 50 -16.19 3.61 4.17
C GLY A 50 -16.31 3.69 2.65
N GLU A 51 -15.61 2.85 1.90
CA GLU A 51 -15.71 2.79 0.44
C GLU A 51 -17.12 2.40 -0.03
N GLU A 52 -17.77 1.41 0.60
CA GLU A 52 -19.16 1.03 0.27
C GLU A 52 -20.13 2.22 0.34
N ILE A 53 -19.97 3.08 1.35
CA ILE A 53 -20.84 4.25 1.56
C ILE A 53 -20.60 5.33 0.48
N ILE A 54 -19.38 5.51 0.07
CA ILE A 54 -18.99 6.65 -0.78
C ILE A 54 -18.87 6.30 -2.27
N SER A 55 -18.68 5.03 -2.63
CA SER A 55 -18.48 4.59 -4.02
C SER A 55 -19.66 4.88 -4.94
N SER A 56 -20.86 5.05 -4.41
CA SER A 56 -22.06 5.44 -5.15
C SER A 56 -22.15 6.94 -5.48
N ARG A 57 -21.14 7.75 -5.14
CA ARG A 57 -21.13 9.20 -5.37
C ARG A 57 -20.42 9.55 -6.67
N ASP A 58 -21.07 10.35 -7.51
CA ASP A 58 -20.60 10.66 -8.87
C ASP A 58 -19.36 11.57 -8.90
N ASN A 59 -19.18 12.44 -7.90
CA ASN A 59 -18.11 13.47 -7.91
C ASN A 59 -17.03 13.18 -6.87
N CYS A 60 -16.56 11.92 -6.81
CA CYS A 60 -15.61 11.49 -5.80
C CYS A 60 -14.42 10.74 -6.41
N TYR A 61 -13.22 11.09 -5.95
CA TYR A 61 -12.04 10.24 -6.09
C TYR A 61 -11.87 9.41 -4.83
N ILE A 62 -11.59 8.11 -5.00
CA ILE A 62 -11.18 7.21 -3.93
C ILE A 62 -9.78 6.71 -4.26
N TRP A 63 -8.77 7.18 -3.50
CA TRP A 63 -7.39 6.78 -3.71
C TRP A 63 -6.99 5.73 -2.67
N ARG A 64 -6.71 4.52 -3.11
CA ARG A 64 -6.28 3.41 -2.25
C ARG A 64 -4.76 3.47 -2.05
N LEU A 65 -4.35 3.90 -0.86
CA LEU A 65 -2.96 3.89 -0.39
C LEU A 65 -2.60 2.50 0.15
N ARG A 66 -1.34 2.07 -0.08
CA ARG A 66 -0.87 0.80 0.47
C ARG A 66 0.53 0.94 1.09
N ILE A 67 0.70 0.52 2.36
CA ILE A 67 1.99 0.44 3.06
C ILE A 67 2.92 1.62 2.70
N PRO A 68 2.67 2.85 3.17
CA PRO A 68 3.39 4.03 2.74
C PRO A 68 4.84 4.03 3.22
N PHE A 69 5.72 4.52 2.35
CA PHE A 69 7.12 4.77 2.65
C PHE A 69 7.61 6.05 1.98
N ASN A 70 8.66 6.64 2.51
CA ASN A 70 9.44 7.72 1.89
C ASN A 70 10.87 7.73 2.45
N GLU A 71 11.65 8.77 2.17
CA GLU A 71 13.04 8.91 2.62
C GLU A 71 13.17 9.42 4.07
N VAL A 72 12.08 9.77 4.77
CA VAL A 72 12.14 10.35 6.12
C VAL A 72 11.92 9.27 7.18
N ALA A 73 12.86 9.14 8.11
CA ALA A 73 12.73 8.21 9.23
C ALA A 73 11.53 8.56 10.12
N SER A 74 10.62 7.62 10.29
CA SER A 74 9.39 7.80 11.07
C SER A 74 8.86 6.45 11.56
N PRO A 75 8.24 6.36 12.74
CA PRO A 75 7.61 5.12 13.22
C PRO A 75 6.50 4.59 12.31
N ARG A 76 5.94 5.41 11.44
CA ARG A 76 4.91 5.03 10.47
C ARG A 76 5.46 4.63 9.10
N ASN A 77 6.71 5.01 8.80
CA ASN A 77 7.36 4.67 7.53
C ASN A 77 7.69 3.18 7.47
N TYR A 78 7.30 2.52 6.39
CA TYR A 78 7.53 1.09 6.20
C TYR A 78 9.01 0.72 6.26
N LEU A 79 9.88 1.49 5.60
CA LEU A 79 11.33 1.24 5.62
C LEU A 79 11.88 1.35 7.04
N SER A 80 11.46 2.36 7.83
CA SER A 80 11.86 2.49 9.23
C SER A 80 11.41 1.30 10.08
N LYS A 81 10.21 0.76 9.84
CA LYS A 81 9.72 -0.42 10.55
C LYS A 81 10.60 -1.64 10.28
N LEU A 82 10.93 -1.90 9.00
CA LEU A 82 11.81 -3.00 8.64
C LEU A 82 13.20 -2.85 9.28
N MET A 83 13.76 -1.65 9.28
CA MET A 83 15.06 -1.37 9.89
C MET A 83 15.08 -1.59 11.41
N ASN A 84 13.94 -1.45 12.09
CA ASN A 84 13.88 -1.46 13.56
C ASN A 84 13.29 -2.75 14.17
N TYR A 85 12.51 -3.54 13.43
CA TYR A 85 11.92 -4.77 13.97
C TYR A 85 12.96 -5.89 14.09
N ASP A 86 12.88 -6.66 15.17
CA ASP A 86 13.80 -7.77 15.43
C ASP A 86 13.53 -8.96 14.51
N SER A 87 12.29 -9.23 14.21
CA SER A 87 11.88 -10.29 13.29
C SER A 87 10.83 -9.78 12.31
N LEU A 88 10.87 -10.21 11.08
CA LEU A 88 10.03 -9.77 9.98
C LEU A 88 9.14 -10.91 9.48
N LEU A 89 7.94 -10.59 9.04
CA LEU A 89 7.10 -11.51 8.29
C LEU A 89 7.46 -11.42 6.81
N GLU A 90 7.72 -12.57 6.18
CA GLU A 90 7.83 -12.64 4.73
C GLU A 90 6.47 -12.48 4.08
N ALA A 91 6.31 -11.47 3.26
CA ALA A 91 5.05 -11.21 2.57
C ALA A 91 5.30 -10.40 1.28
N LYS A 92 4.53 -10.70 0.24
CA LYS A 92 4.54 -9.98 -1.03
C LYS A 92 3.44 -8.92 -1.02
N ASN A 93 3.78 -7.68 -1.30
CA ASN A 93 2.85 -6.55 -1.28
C ASN A 93 3.09 -5.57 -2.41
N SER A 94 2.04 -4.88 -2.83
CA SER A 94 2.16 -3.55 -3.44
C SER A 94 2.35 -2.53 -2.34
N ILE A 95 3.12 -1.47 -2.60
CA ILE A 95 3.40 -0.39 -1.64
C ILE A 95 3.39 0.97 -2.33
N SER A 96 3.22 2.04 -1.57
CA SER A 96 3.11 3.41 -2.10
C SER A 96 4.24 4.30 -1.56
N GLN A 97 5.00 4.90 -2.46
CA GLN A 97 5.87 6.02 -2.10
C GLN A 97 4.98 7.24 -1.80
N LEU A 98 5.16 7.83 -0.63
CA LEU A 98 4.17 8.75 -0.06
C LEU A 98 4.06 10.07 -0.84
N ASP A 99 5.18 10.61 -1.32
CA ASP A 99 5.18 11.87 -2.05
C ASP A 99 4.61 11.69 -3.47
N GLU A 100 4.93 10.56 -4.13
CA GLU A 100 4.31 10.20 -5.41
C GLU A 100 2.79 9.97 -5.24
N PHE A 101 2.37 9.33 -4.14
CA PHE A 101 0.96 9.16 -3.82
C PHE A 101 0.24 10.50 -3.69
N VAL A 102 0.81 11.44 -2.94
CA VAL A 102 0.22 12.78 -2.75
C VAL A 102 0.17 13.53 -4.09
N SER A 103 1.25 13.47 -4.87
CA SER A 103 1.30 14.08 -6.20
C SER A 103 0.23 13.49 -7.13
N ALA A 104 0.04 12.17 -7.13
CA ALA A 104 -1.00 11.50 -7.92
C ALA A 104 -2.42 11.93 -7.51
N CYS A 105 -2.68 12.12 -6.22
CA CYS A 105 -3.95 12.66 -5.76
C CYS A 105 -4.20 14.09 -6.30
N LEU A 106 -3.20 14.95 -6.24
CA LEU A 106 -3.29 16.32 -6.79
C LEU A 106 -3.43 16.31 -8.32
N ASP A 107 -2.65 15.49 -9.01
CA ASP A 107 -2.71 15.32 -10.45
C ASP A 107 -4.07 14.82 -10.92
N SER A 108 -4.74 14.00 -10.15
CA SER A 108 -6.12 13.55 -10.44
C SER A 108 -7.07 14.74 -10.59
N TRP A 109 -6.91 15.77 -9.74
CA TRP A 109 -7.66 17.03 -9.83
C TRP A 109 -7.21 17.91 -10.98
N LEU A 110 -5.92 18.15 -11.09
CA LEU A 110 -5.33 19.08 -12.06
C LEU A 110 -5.56 18.63 -13.51
N LYS A 111 -5.40 17.33 -13.74
CA LYS A 111 -5.60 16.70 -15.06
C LYS A 111 -7.07 16.34 -15.33
N ARG A 112 -7.95 16.52 -14.34
CA ARG A 112 -9.38 16.19 -14.43
C ARG A 112 -9.62 14.76 -14.93
N VAL A 113 -8.87 13.80 -14.39
CA VAL A 113 -9.10 12.38 -14.71
C VAL A 113 -10.53 11.98 -14.30
N PRO A 114 -11.13 10.95 -14.90
CA PRO A 114 -12.47 10.51 -14.50
C PRO A 114 -12.57 10.25 -13.00
N TYR A 115 -13.69 10.64 -12.39
CA TYR A 115 -13.95 10.28 -11.00
C TYR A 115 -14.02 8.76 -10.82
N GLY A 116 -13.79 8.29 -9.61
CA GLY A 116 -13.86 6.88 -9.28
C GLY A 116 -12.72 6.40 -8.38
N ILE A 117 -12.57 5.09 -8.32
CA ILE A 117 -11.57 4.43 -7.49
C ILE A 117 -10.26 4.28 -8.28
N TYR A 118 -9.14 4.53 -7.60
CA TYR A 118 -7.79 4.34 -8.13
C TYR A 118 -6.89 3.64 -7.10
N ASN A 119 -6.25 2.58 -7.53
CA ASN A 119 -5.16 1.96 -6.78
C ASN A 119 -3.89 2.81 -6.98
N VAL A 120 -3.48 3.53 -5.96
CA VAL A 120 -2.32 4.44 -6.04
C VAL A 120 -1.13 3.78 -5.35
N THR A 121 -0.61 2.74 -5.99
CA THR A 121 0.59 2.01 -5.58
C THR A 121 1.65 2.08 -6.66
N ASN A 122 2.92 2.05 -6.27
CA ASN A 122 4.01 1.97 -7.23
C ASN A 122 3.90 0.69 -8.06
N PRO A 123 4.05 0.75 -9.40
CA PRO A 123 3.93 -0.41 -10.28
C PRO A 123 4.83 -1.57 -9.86
N GLY A 124 4.28 -2.77 -9.86
CA GLY A 124 4.91 -4.00 -9.40
C GLY A 124 4.56 -4.35 -7.95
N ALA A 125 5.05 -5.50 -7.53
CA ALA A 125 4.96 -5.99 -6.15
C ALA A 125 6.35 -6.34 -5.66
N ILE A 126 6.54 -6.33 -4.34
CA ILE A 126 7.84 -6.60 -3.73
C ILE A 126 7.66 -7.41 -2.46
N THR A 127 8.58 -8.33 -2.20
CA THR A 127 8.61 -9.11 -0.96
C THR A 127 9.36 -8.38 0.15
N THR A 128 9.12 -8.78 1.40
CA THR A 128 9.86 -8.22 2.54
C THR A 128 11.36 -8.48 2.40
N ARG A 129 11.78 -9.66 1.91
CA ARG A 129 13.20 -10.00 1.70
C ARG A 129 13.84 -9.08 0.66
N GLU A 130 13.18 -8.86 -0.46
CA GLU A 130 13.69 -7.97 -1.50
C GLU A 130 13.86 -6.53 -1.00
N VAL A 131 12.95 -6.03 -0.15
CA VAL A 131 13.14 -4.70 0.48
C VAL A 131 14.32 -4.69 1.44
N VAL A 132 14.51 -5.75 2.23
CA VAL A 132 15.66 -5.89 3.12
C VAL A 132 16.97 -5.91 2.33
N GLU A 133 17.03 -6.63 1.21
CA GLU A 133 18.19 -6.63 0.32
C GLU A 133 18.54 -5.22 -0.20
N LEU A 134 17.52 -4.45 -0.59
CA LEU A 134 17.71 -3.05 -1.00
C LEU A 134 18.21 -2.18 0.15
N ILE A 135 17.70 -2.36 1.38
CA ILE A 135 18.17 -1.64 2.57
C ILE A 135 19.65 -1.95 2.83
N LEU A 136 20.04 -3.22 2.82
CA LEU A 136 21.40 -3.65 3.04
C LEU A 136 22.35 -3.11 1.95
N ALA A 137 21.95 -3.22 0.69
CA ALA A 137 22.71 -2.72 -0.46
C ALA A 137 22.90 -1.20 -0.43
N SER A 138 21.96 -0.45 0.14
CA SER A 138 22.07 1.01 0.27
C SER A 138 23.05 1.48 1.36
N GLY A 139 23.42 0.60 2.30
CA GLY A 139 24.25 0.94 3.45
C GLY A 139 23.55 1.78 4.53
N VAL A 140 22.28 2.15 4.37
CA VAL A 140 21.52 2.95 5.34
C VAL A 140 21.38 2.21 6.69
N ARG A 141 21.25 0.91 6.65
CA ARG A 141 21.20 0.06 7.83
C ARG A 141 21.89 -1.26 7.57
N THR A 142 22.84 -1.62 8.42
CA THR A 142 23.44 -2.94 8.46
C THR A 142 22.95 -3.67 9.69
N LYS A 143 22.28 -4.81 9.48
CA LYS A 143 21.68 -5.61 10.54
C LYS A 143 21.50 -7.05 10.06
N ASP A 144 21.62 -7.99 10.97
CA ASP A 144 21.20 -9.37 10.70
C ASP A 144 19.68 -9.48 10.86
N TYR A 145 18.99 -9.64 9.73
CA TYR A 145 17.54 -9.69 9.69
C TYR A 145 17.03 -11.10 9.91
N LYS A 146 16.19 -11.26 10.94
CA LYS A 146 15.49 -12.51 11.24
C LYS A 146 14.09 -12.48 10.62
N PHE A 147 13.60 -13.66 10.26
CA PHE A 147 12.25 -13.82 9.73
C PHE A 147 11.50 -14.84 10.57
N PHE A 148 10.19 -14.63 10.73
CA PHE A 148 9.29 -15.65 11.25
C PHE A 148 9.27 -16.84 10.28
N GLU A 149 9.05 -18.04 10.79
CA GLU A 149 8.98 -19.27 9.99
C GLU A 149 7.77 -19.21 9.02
N ASP A 150 6.64 -18.72 9.54
CA ASP A 150 5.40 -18.58 8.82
C ASP A 150 4.47 -17.51 9.44
N GLU A 151 3.30 -17.29 8.86
CA GLU A 151 2.30 -16.36 9.37
C GLU A 151 1.69 -16.83 10.70
N SER A 152 1.61 -18.13 10.97
CA SER A 152 1.12 -18.67 12.24
C SER A 152 2.02 -18.27 13.40
N GLN A 153 3.33 -18.44 13.26
CA GLN A 153 4.31 -18.02 14.26
C GLN A 153 4.25 -16.50 14.47
N PHE A 154 4.16 -15.73 13.40
CA PHE A 154 4.01 -14.29 13.48
C PHE A 154 2.74 -13.88 14.24
N MET A 155 1.60 -14.52 13.96
CA MET A 155 0.34 -14.26 14.66
C MET A 155 0.39 -14.58 16.13
N GLN A 156 1.12 -15.64 16.53
CA GLN A 156 1.27 -16.02 17.93
C GLN A 156 2.16 -15.07 18.71
N ILE A 157 3.24 -14.59 18.09
CA ILE A 157 4.31 -13.84 18.80
C ILE A 157 4.12 -12.32 18.67
N ALA A 158 3.75 -11.81 17.48
CA ALA A 158 3.87 -10.40 17.16
C ALA A 158 2.56 -9.71 16.75
N ALA A 159 1.53 -10.44 16.33
CA ALA A 159 0.31 -9.85 15.83
C ALA A 159 -0.91 -10.18 16.68
N LYS A 160 -1.76 -9.17 16.90
CA LYS A 160 -3.04 -9.33 17.63
C LYS A 160 -4.23 -9.48 16.68
N THR A 161 -4.05 -9.20 15.40
CA THR A 161 -5.11 -9.18 14.38
C THR A 161 -4.57 -9.65 13.04
N PRO A 162 -5.39 -10.30 12.20
CA PRO A 162 -5.00 -10.72 10.86
C PRO A 162 -4.40 -9.57 10.06
N ARG A 163 -3.42 -9.89 9.20
CA ARG A 163 -2.74 -8.92 8.34
C ARG A 163 -3.26 -9.03 6.92
N SER A 164 -3.42 -7.87 6.32
CA SER A 164 -3.63 -7.76 4.89
C SER A 164 -2.26 -7.80 4.20
N ASN A 165 -2.03 -8.79 3.37
CA ASN A 165 -0.90 -8.84 2.45
C ASN A 165 -1.48 -9.02 1.06
N CYS A 166 -1.28 -8.06 0.16
CA CYS A 166 -1.93 -8.12 -1.15
C CYS A 166 -1.11 -7.46 -2.25
N VAL A 167 -1.33 -7.93 -3.46
CA VAL A 167 -0.86 -7.32 -4.70
C VAL A 167 -2.01 -6.56 -5.34
N MET A 168 -1.75 -5.34 -5.78
CA MET A 168 -2.73 -4.45 -6.42
C MET A 168 -2.21 -4.03 -7.80
N ASP A 169 -3.13 -3.94 -8.76
CA ASP A 169 -2.87 -3.39 -10.08
C ASP A 169 -3.14 -1.88 -10.06
N SER A 170 -2.18 -1.09 -10.50
CA SER A 170 -2.28 0.38 -10.62
C SER A 170 -2.34 0.86 -12.07
N SER A 171 -2.58 -0.02 -13.03
CA SER A 171 -2.59 0.30 -14.47
C SER A 171 -3.66 1.32 -14.85
N LYS A 172 -4.81 1.32 -14.16
CA LYS A 172 -5.87 2.31 -14.36
C LYS A 172 -5.37 3.75 -14.15
N LEU A 173 -4.52 3.96 -13.14
CA LEU A 173 -3.92 5.27 -12.87
C LEU A 173 -2.99 5.70 -14.01
N ALA A 174 -2.15 4.79 -14.52
CA ALA A 174 -1.27 5.04 -15.65
C ALA A 174 -2.05 5.33 -16.94
N ILE A 175 -3.12 4.58 -17.22
CA ILE A 175 -4.03 4.84 -18.35
C ILE A 175 -4.67 6.23 -18.25
N ALA A 176 -4.95 6.70 -17.03
CA ALA A 176 -5.46 8.06 -16.79
C ALA A 176 -4.37 9.16 -16.96
N GLY A 177 -3.13 8.80 -17.31
CA GLY A 177 -2.04 9.75 -17.55
C GLY A 177 -1.29 10.17 -16.26
N ILE A 178 -1.36 9.36 -15.22
CA ILE A 178 -0.61 9.57 -13.96
C ILE A 178 0.30 8.37 -13.74
N GLU A 179 1.58 8.57 -13.96
CA GLU A 179 2.61 7.53 -13.82
C GLU A 179 3.33 7.64 -12.48
N LEU A 180 3.59 6.51 -11.86
CA LEU A 180 4.41 6.37 -10.67
C LEU A 180 5.67 5.57 -11.02
N SER A 181 6.74 5.77 -10.26
CA SER A 181 7.98 5.02 -10.42
C SER A 181 7.76 3.52 -10.13
N PRO A 182 8.43 2.61 -10.84
CA PRO A 182 8.44 1.20 -10.47
C PRO A 182 8.87 1.02 -9.01
N VAL A 183 8.23 0.11 -8.28
CA VAL A 183 8.38 -0.05 -6.82
C VAL A 183 9.83 -0.16 -6.36
N ARG A 184 10.67 -0.92 -7.09
CA ARG A 184 12.09 -1.08 -6.75
C ARG A 184 12.88 0.22 -6.89
N GLU A 185 12.60 1.00 -7.93
CA GLU A 185 13.27 2.28 -8.18
C GLU A 185 12.83 3.34 -7.16
N ALA A 186 11.55 3.38 -6.81
CA ALA A 186 11.05 4.24 -5.76
C ALA A 186 11.72 3.97 -4.40
N ILE A 187 11.91 2.68 -4.03
CA ILE A 187 12.61 2.31 -2.80
C ILE A 187 14.10 2.72 -2.87
N LYS A 188 14.80 2.43 -3.97
CA LYS A 188 16.21 2.82 -4.14
C LYS A 188 16.38 4.34 -4.01
N THR A 189 15.48 5.11 -4.61
CA THR A 189 15.48 6.57 -4.53
C THR A 189 15.25 7.05 -3.10
N ALA A 190 14.27 6.48 -2.38
CA ALA A 190 14.03 6.81 -0.98
C ALA A 190 15.23 6.47 -0.09
N LEU A 191 15.87 5.31 -0.30
CA LEU A 191 17.05 4.90 0.45
C LEU A 191 18.27 5.78 0.15
N LYS A 192 18.50 6.15 -1.12
CA LYS A 192 19.58 7.07 -1.52
C LYS A 192 19.46 8.44 -0.84
N ASN A 193 18.21 8.91 -0.65
CA ASN A 193 17.93 10.22 -0.05
C ASN A 193 17.57 10.12 1.44
N TRP A 194 17.88 8.98 2.08
CA TRP A 194 17.43 8.68 3.44
C TRP A 194 17.87 9.72 4.45
N ARG A 195 16.90 10.24 5.20
CA ARG A 195 17.09 11.19 6.29
C ARG A 195 16.78 10.47 7.61
N GLY A 196 17.81 9.89 8.22
CA GLY A 196 17.77 9.39 9.58
C GLY A 196 17.62 10.56 10.59
N ARG A 197 16.96 10.27 11.70
CA ARG A 197 17.06 11.16 12.89
C ARG A 197 18.24 10.72 13.74
#